data_4bd12028ae714c6e9798ebb4260464e0
#
_entry.id   4bd12028ae714c6e9798ebb4260464e0
#
_cell.length_a   1.000
_cell.length_b   1.000
_cell.length_c   1.000
_cell.angle_alpha   90.00
_cell.angle_beta   90.00
_cell.angle_gamma   90.00
#
_symmetry.space_group_name_H-M   'P 1'
#
loop_
_entity.id
_entity.type
_entity.pdbx_description
1 polymer ?
#
loop_
_entity_poly.entity_id
_entity_poly.type
_entity_poly.pdbx_seq_one_letter_code
_entity_poly.pdbx_strand_id
1 'polypeptide(L)'
;MARVSRFTLADRQEAVARAFGGSESPAAVATSLGIHTTTLYRWAGSSPTDDPGPAPARLVEATQELLRHDDYADITIETVAARCGLALRTAYHHFPTKRELFQAAVDDAATVLIDRIHERSAATSWPHTPLEQLQTFLHIAAASIYDTPRTHVLFRNLGVPRSEGSAERWHDSFVDAIAQLLRSASEAGQIRSDTDVLAAARLLTGAMRGIHTAVFEGVDADLALSLVERVHLLVPPR
;
A
#
# COMPACT_ATOMS: atom_id res chain seq x y z
N MET A 1 -9.91 -14.79 -26.60
CA MET A 1 -8.75 -15.49 -27.20
C MET A 1 -7.55 -14.56 -27.15
N ALA A 2 -6.55 -14.86 -26.31
CA ALA A 2 -5.32 -14.09 -26.24
C ALA A 2 -4.54 -14.27 -27.57
N ARG A 3 -4.19 -13.17 -28.23
CA ARG A 3 -3.36 -13.16 -29.42
C ARG A 3 -1.97 -13.66 -29.04
N VAL A 4 -1.63 -14.89 -29.41
CA VAL A 4 -0.26 -15.42 -29.25
C VAL A 4 0.71 -14.47 -29.96
N SER A 5 1.66 -13.90 -29.21
CA SER A 5 2.66 -13.02 -29.78
C SER A 5 3.51 -13.81 -30.79
N ARG A 6 3.67 -13.28 -32.00
CA ARG A 6 4.49 -13.88 -33.07
C ARG A 6 5.98 -14.02 -32.71
N PHE A 7 6.43 -13.29 -31.68
CA PHE A 7 7.83 -13.24 -31.24
C PHE A 7 7.93 -13.66 -29.78
N THR A 8 8.84 -14.60 -29.50
CA THR A 8 9.21 -15.01 -28.14
C THR A 8 9.99 -13.91 -27.41
N LEU A 9 10.22 -14.07 -26.12
CA LEU A 9 11.08 -13.16 -25.36
C LEU A 9 12.50 -13.14 -25.90
N ALA A 10 13.04 -14.31 -26.23
CA ALA A 10 14.39 -14.45 -26.80
C ALA A 10 14.52 -13.74 -28.17
N ASP A 11 13.51 -13.86 -29.04
CA ASP A 11 13.49 -13.16 -30.35
C ASP A 11 13.51 -11.64 -30.17
N ARG A 12 12.82 -11.11 -29.14
CA ARG A 12 12.80 -9.67 -28.85
C ARG A 12 14.13 -9.17 -28.30
N GLN A 13 14.76 -9.95 -27.42
CA GLN A 13 16.07 -9.61 -26.83
C GLN A 13 17.16 -9.59 -27.90
N GLU A 14 17.18 -10.60 -28.81
CA GLU A 14 18.12 -10.66 -29.92
C GLU A 14 17.91 -9.46 -30.86
N ALA A 15 16.67 -9.13 -31.20
CA ALA A 15 16.36 -8.00 -32.05
C ALA A 15 16.82 -6.66 -31.45
N VAL A 16 16.66 -6.48 -30.15
CA VAL A 16 17.13 -5.30 -29.41
C VAL A 16 18.67 -5.26 -29.41
N ALA A 17 19.34 -6.37 -29.12
CA ALA A 17 20.79 -6.43 -29.11
C ALA A 17 21.38 -6.08 -30.51
N ARG A 18 20.80 -6.59 -31.59
CA ARG A 18 21.19 -6.26 -32.97
C ARG A 18 21.01 -4.78 -33.29
N ALA A 19 19.87 -4.20 -32.90
CA ALA A 19 19.48 -2.83 -33.24
C ALA A 19 20.24 -1.76 -32.47
N PHE A 20 20.55 -2.04 -31.18
CA PHE A 20 21.10 -1.04 -30.24
C PHE A 20 22.50 -1.42 -29.75
N GLY A 21 23.01 -2.63 -30.07
CA GLY A 21 24.38 -3.07 -29.82
C GLY A 21 25.39 -2.66 -30.91
N GLY A 22 24.96 -1.84 -31.89
CA GLY A 22 25.85 -1.26 -32.92
C GLY A 22 26.12 -2.16 -34.16
N SER A 23 25.46 -3.32 -34.28
CA SER A 23 25.65 -4.22 -35.43
C SER A 23 24.79 -3.87 -36.65
N GLU A 24 23.56 -3.37 -36.42
CA GLU A 24 22.60 -2.99 -37.47
C GLU A 24 21.81 -1.72 -37.05
N SER A 25 21.23 -1.01 -38.02
CA SER A 25 20.35 0.10 -37.70
C SER A 25 18.98 -0.39 -37.22
N PRO A 26 18.32 0.31 -36.27
CA PRO A 26 16.98 -0.06 -35.83
C PRO A 26 15.95 -0.20 -36.95
N ALA A 27 16.08 0.59 -38.02
CA ALA A 27 15.24 0.50 -39.22
C ALA A 27 15.46 -0.78 -40.00
N ALA A 28 16.71 -1.21 -40.15
CA ALA A 28 17.06 -2.46 -40.84
C ALA A 28 16.54 -3.69 -40.10
N VAL A 29 16.74 -3.74 -38.76
CA VAL A 29 16.24 -4.81 -37.91
C VAL A 29 14.72 -4.88 -37.93
N ALA A 30 14.03 -3.74 -37.83
CA ALA A 30 12.58 -3.70 -37.88
C ALA A 30 12.05 -4.24 -39.23
N THR A 31 12.66 -3.85 -40.31
CA THR A 31 12.32 -4.32 -41.67
C THR A 31 12.56 -5.84 -41.82
N SER A 32 13.67 -6.37 -41.32
CA SER A 32 13.99 -7.82 -41.38
C SER A 32 12.99 -8.67 -40.60
N LEU A 33 12.40 -8.14 -39.54
CA LEU A 33 11.41 -8.81 -38.69
C LEU A 33 9.96 -8.56 -39.15
N GLY A 34 9.73 -7.68 -40.11
CA GLY A 34 8.40 -7.29 -40.58
C GLY A 34 7.58 -6.58 -39.49
N ILE A 35 8.24 -5.76 -38.68
CA ILE A 35 7.63 -4.95 -37.60
C ILE A 35 7.90 -3.47 -37.86
N HIS A 36 7.11 -2.62 -37.20
CA HIS A 36 7.36 -1.19 -37.23
C HIS A 36 8.50 -0.82 -36.26
N THR A 37 9.34 0.16 -36.62
CA THR A 37 10.48 0.60 -35.82
C THR A 37 10.09 0.99 -34.39
N THR A 38 8.90 1.56 -34.19
CA THR A 38 8.35 1.87 -32.85
C THR A 38 8.16 0.64 -31.98
N THR A 39 7.91 -0.53 -32.58
CA THR A 39 7.81 -1.80 -31.85
C THR A 39 9.17 -2.23 -31.30
N LEU A 40 10.22 -2.01 -32.08
CA LEU A 40 11.59 -2.32 -31.68
C LEU A 40 12.06 -1.40 -30.54
N TYR A 41 11.79 -0.10 -30.63
CA TYR A 41 12.08 0.85 -29.55
C TYR A 41 11.31 0.52 -28.27
N ARG A 42 10.05 0.06 -28.39
CA ARG A 42 9.28 -0.42 -27.24
C ARG A 42 9.91 -1.65 -26.60
N TRP A 43 10.47 -2.57 -27.40
CA TRP A 43 11.19 -3.74 -26.87
C TRP A 43 12.50 -3.34 -26.20
N ALA A 44 13.22 -2.34 -26.72
CA ALA A 44 14.46 -1.84 -26.15
C ALA A 44 14.26 -1.11 -24.81
N GLY A 45 13.11 -0.48 -24.64
CA GLY A 45 12.73 0.15 -23.36
C GLY A 45 12.23 -0.84 -22.30
N SER A 46 12.06 -2.12 -22.68
CA SER A 46 11.63 -3.19 -21.78
C SER A 46 12.85 -4.02 -21.39
N SER A 47 13.50 -3.72 -20.26
CA SER A 47 14.44 -4.67 -19.64
C SER A 47 13.68 -5.96 -19.28
N PRO A 48 14.28 -7.16 -19.48
CA PRO A 48 13.61 -8.45 -19.23
C PRO A 48 13.25 -8.72 -17.78
N THR A 49 13.73 -7.90 -16.86
CA THR A 49 13.46 -7.96 -15.43
C THR A 49 12.30 -7.08 -14.97
N ASP A 50 11.79 -6.21 -15.85
CA ASP A 50 10.70 -5.31 -15.54
C ASP A 50 9.55 -5.55 -16.53
N ASP A 51 8.68 -6.52 -16.25
CA ASP A 51 7.27 -6.37 -16.61
C ASP A 51 6.73 -5.28 -15.67
N PRO A 52 6.51 -4.04 -16.15
CA PRO A 52 6.11 -2.95 -15.25
C PRO A 52 4.70 -3.15 -14.70
N GLY A 53 4.15 -4.34 -14.82
CA GLY A 53 2.81 -4.68 -14.42
C GLY A 53 1.72 -3.98 -15.25
N PRO A 54 0.46 -4.30 -15.02
CA PRO A 54 -0.65 -3.67 -15.72
C PRO A 54 -0.73 -2.17 -15.41
N ALA A 55 -1.13 -1.36 -16.41
CA ALA A 55 -1.20 0.09 -16.29
C ALA A 55 -1.94 0.60 -15.03
N PRO A 56 -3.05 0.00 -14.58
CA PRO A 56 -3.71 0.41 -13.34
C PRO A 56 -2.82 0.28 -12.10
N ALA A 57 -2.09 -0.83 -11.95
CA ALA A 57 -1.21 -1.06 -10.81
C ALA A 57 -0.05 -0.04 -10.78
N ARG A 58 0.52 0.29 -11.95
CA ARG A 58 1.58 1.32 -12.07
C ARG A 58 1.07 2.70 -11.67
N LEU A 59 -0.15 3.06 -12.07
CA LEU A 59 -0.79 4.33 -11.70
C LEU A 59 -1.03 4.40 -10.18
N VAL A 60 -1.52 3.31 -9.59
CA VAL A 60 -1.73 3.19 -8.14
C VAL A 60 -0.40 3.34 -7.39
N GLU A 61 0.63 2.59 -7.78
CA GLU A 61 1.97 2.65 -7.15
C GLU A 61 2.61 4.03 -7.26
N ALA A 62 2.58 4.64 -8.45
CA ALA A 62 3.09 6.00 -8.65
C ALA A 62 2.32 7.04 -7.81
N THR A 63 1.01 6.85 -7.62
CA THR A 63 0.20 7.70 -6.75
C THR A 63 0.61 7.55 -5.29
N GLN A 64 0.80 6.32 -4.82
CA GLN A 64 1.26 6.05 -3.45
C GLN A 64 2.63 6.66 -3.19
N GLU A 65 3.55 6.57 -4.17
CA GLU A 65 4.89 7.15 -4.04
C GLU A 65 4.84 8.69 -3.97
N LEU A 66 4.07 9.34 -4.85
CA LEU A 66 3.92 10.81 -4.82
C LEU A 66 3.32 11.26 -3.49
N LEU A 67 2.30 10.59 -2.99
CA LEU A 67 1.63 10.91 -1.72
C LEU A 67 2.51 10.72 -0.48
N ARG A 68 3.72 10.17 -0.61
CA ARG A 68 4.70 10.15 0.49
C ARG A 68 5.26 11.53 0.78
N HIS A 69 5.35 12.38 -0.23
CA HIS A 69 6.04 13.67 -0.18
C HIS A 69 5.10 14.84 -0.45
N ASP A 70 4.12 14.64 -1.32
CA ASP A 70 3.20 15.67 -1.80
C ASP A 70 1.81 15.49 -1.18
N ASP A 71 1.09 16.60 -1.05
CA ASP A 71 -0.30 16.57 -0.60
C ASP A 71 -1.24 16.19 -1.75
N TYR A 72 -2.39 15.58 -1.39
CA TYR A 72 -3.40 15.22 -2.39
C TYR A 72 -3.77 16.38 -3.31
N ALA A 73 -3.80 17.63 -2.81
CA ALA A 73 -4.16 18.80 -3.61
C ALA A 73 -3.19 19.01 -4.79
N ASP A 74 -1.89 18.75 -4.58
CA ASP A 74 -0.80 19.07 -5.52
C ASP A 74 -0.59 17.99 -6.59
N ILE A 75 -1.09 16.77 -6.37
CA ILE A 75 -0.98 15.66 -7.33
C ILE A 75 -2.06 15.78 -8.40
N THR A 76 -1.75 15.49 -9.65
CA THR A 76 -2.70 15.40 -10.76
C THR A 76 -2.55 14.08 -11.51
N ILE A 77 -3.58 13.67 -12.28
CA ILE A 77 -3.48 12.46 -13.12
C ILE A 77 -2.35 12.59 -14.13
N GLU A 78 -2.09 13.80 -14.62
CA GLU A 78 -0.99 14.12 -15.54
C GLU A 78 0.37 13.83 -14.90
N THR A 79 0.59 14.29 -13.65
CA THR A 79 1.85 14.05 -12.93
C THR A 79 2.06 12.57 -12.65
N VAL A 80 1.00 11.84 -12.26
CA VAL A 80 1.06 10.41 -12.04
C VAL A 80 1.35 9.65 -13.33
N ALA A 81 0.67 9.96 -14.44
CA ALA A 81 0.88 9.33 -15.74
C ALA A 81 2.32 9.55 -16.24
N ALA A 82 2.85 10.79 -16.11
CA ALA A 82 4.22 11.12 -16.47
C ALA A 82 5.23 10.34 -15.61
N ARG A 83 5.00 10.21 -14.30
CA ARG A 83 5.84 9.46 -13.37
C ARG A 83 6.02 8.01 -13.76
N CYS A 84 4.94 7.34 -14.20
CA CYS A 84 4.99 5.95 -14.63
C CYS A 84 5.17 5.77 -16.15
N GLY A 85 5.45 6.83 -16.90
CA GLY A 85 5.70 6.76 -18.33
C GLY A 85 4.50 6.27 -19.15
N LEU A 86 3.28 6.57 -18.72
CA LEU A 86 2.04 6.24 -19.42
C LEU A 86 1.49 7.45 -20.17
N ALA A 87 0.85 7.17 -21.32
CA ALA A 87 0.10 8.20 -22.01
C ALA A 87 -1.09 8.68 -21.14
N LEU A 88 -1.33 9.98 -21.10
CA LEU A 88 -2.39 10.58 -20.30
C LEU A 88 -3.77 9.98 -20.62
N ARG A 89 -4.05 9.68 -21.91
CA ARG A 89 -5.27 8.98 -22.34
C ARG A 89 -5.44 7.61 -21.69
N THR A 90 -4.32 6.89 -21.50
CA THR A 90 -4.32 5.58 -20.82
C THR A 90 -4.67 5.74 -19.35
N ALA A 91 -4.12 6.75 -18.68
CA ALA A 91 -4.43 7.03 -17.29
C ALA A 91 -5.92 7.36 -17.09
N TYR A 92 -6.48 8.27 -17.90
CA TYR A 92 -7.91 8.61 -17.85
C TYR A 92 -8.85 7.46 -18.27
N HIS A 93 -8.37 6.52 -19.08
CA HIS A 93 -9.12 5.32 -19.41
C HIS A 93 -9.32 4.40 -18.19
N HIS A 94 -8.32 4.31 -17.33
CA HIS A 94 -8.38 3.47 -16.12
C HIS A 94 -8.97 4.21 -14.92
N PHE A 95 -8.65 5.48 -14.78
CA PHE A 95 -9.12 6.32 -13.67
C PHE A 95 -9.64 7.63 -14.22
N PRO A 96 -10.94 7.72 -14.52
CA PRO A 96 -11.57 8.93 -15.05
C PRO A 96 -11.38 10.16 -14.18
N THR A 97 -11.23 9.99 -12.87
CA THR A 97 -11.03 11.09 -11.93
C THR A 97 -9.84 10.86 -11.00
N LYS A 98 -9.21 11.94 -10.55
CA LYS A 98 -8.17 11.91 -9.51
C LYS A 98 -8.66 11.21 -8.24
N ARG A 99 -9.94 11.40 -7.89
CA ARG A 99 -10.55 10.79 -6.71
C ARG A 99 -10.59 9.26 -6.82
N GLU A 100 -10.93 8.70 -7.98
CA GLU A 100 -10.93 7.24 -8.20
C GLU A 100 -9.53 6.66 -8.13
N LEU A 101 -8.54 7.33 -8.71
CA LEU A 101 -7.15 6.94 -8.62
C LEU A 101 -6.64 6.98 -7.18
N PHE A 102 -6.96 8.04 -6.43
CA PHE A 102 -6.61 8.16 -5.03
C PHE A 102 -7.27 7.06 -4.18
N GLN A 103 -8.57 6.79 -4.40
CA GLN A 103 -9.30 5.73 -3.70
C GLN A 103 -8.66 4.37 -3.97
N ALA A 104 -8.31 4.06 -5.21
CA ALA A 104 -7.63 2.82 -5.56
C ALA A 104 -6.26 2.69 -4.87
N ALA A 105 -5.50 3.80 -4.74
CA ALA A 105 -4.22 3.83 -4.04
C ALA A 105 -4.39 3.57 -2.53
N VAL A 106 -5.45 4.11 -1.93
CA VAL A 106 -5.81 3.88 -0.52
C VAL A 106 -6.24 2.43 -0.28
N ASP A 107 -7.09 1.89 -1.16
CA ASP A 107 -7.60 0.51 -1.04
C ASP A 107 -6.50 -0.54 -1.24
N ASP A 108 -5.57 -0.32 -2.17
CA ASP A 108 -4.40 -1.18 -2.37
C ASP A 108 -3.49 -1.17 -1.12
N ALA A 109 -3.19 0.02 -0.59
CA ALA A 109 -2.37 0.15 0.63
C ALA A 109 -3.03 -0.53 1.84
N ALA A 110 -4.35 -0.43 1.99
CA ALA A 110 -5.10 -1.11 3.04
C ALA A 110 -5.02 -2.63 2.89
N THR A 111 -5.17 -3.15 1.67
CA THR A 111 -5.08 -4.59 1.38
C THR A 111 -3.69 -5.12 1.74
N VAL A 112 -2.63 -4.46 1.29
CA VAL A 112 -1.24 -4.85 1.61
C VAL A 112 -0.98 -4.83 3.12
N LEU A 113 -1.52 -3.83 3.84
CA LEU A 113 -1.37 -3.76 5.30
C LEU A 113 -2.09 -4.91 6.01
N ILE A 114 -3.32 -5.23 5.59
CA ILE A 114 -4.11 -6.34 6.14
C ILE A 114 -3.35 -7.66 5.96
N ASP A 115 -2.86 -7.94 4.76
CA ASP A 115 -2.12 -9.15 4.45
C ASP A 115 -0.87 -9.25 5.33
N ARG A 116 -0.15 -8.15 5.51
CA ARG A 116 1.05 -8.09 6.36
C ARG A 116 0.74 -8.35 7.84
N ILE A 117 -0.36 -7.79 8.35
CA ILE A 117 -0.81 -8.05 9.72
C ILE A 117 -1.20 -9.53 9.88
N HIS A 118 -1.90 -10.12 8.92
CA HIS A 118 -2.27 -11.53 8.94
C HIS A 118 -1.04 -12.45 8.93
N GLU A 119 -0.08 -12.21 8.04
CA GLU A 119 1.18 -12.97 7.98
C GLU A 119 1.92 -12.95 9.33
N ARG A 120 2.09 -11.77 9.91
CA ARG A 120 2.76 -11.61 11.21
C ARG A 120 2.00 -12.24 12.34
N SER A 121 0.69 -12.09 12.36
CA SER A 121 -0.18 -12.70 13.37
C SER A 121 -0.10 -14.22 13.33
N ALA A 122 -0.07 -14.81 12.13
CA ALA A 122 0.07 -16.26 11.95
C ALA A 122 1.45 -16.80 12.38
N ALA A 123 2.50 -15.98 12.27
CA ALA A 123 3.86 -16.33 12.69
C ALA A 123 4.14 -16.06 14.17
N THR A 124 3.22 -15.44 14.90
CA THR A 124 3.42 -15.01 16.28
C THR A 124 2.91 -16.05 17.27
N SER A 125 3.72 -16.34 18.31
CA SER A 125 3.26 -17.08 19.49
C SER A 125 2.47 -16.13 20.38
N TRP A 126 1.15 -16.32 20.42
CA TRP A 126 0.26 -15.43 21.17
C TRP A 126 0.38 -15.64 22.68
N PRO A 127 0.37 -14.56 23.47
CA PRO A 127 0.32 -14.65 24.93
C PRO A 127 -0.99 -15.27 25.44
N HIS A 128 -0.98 -15.66 26.72
CA HIS A 128 -2.13 -16.35 27.32
C HIS A 128 -3.20 -15.39 27.84
N THR A 129 -2.82 -14.17 28.18
CA THR A 129 -3.78 -13.21 28.75
C THR A 129 -4.34 -12.24 27.70
N PRO A 130 -5.63 -11.91 27.75
CA PRO A 130 -6.24 -11.01 26.77
C PRO A 130 -5.58 -9.64 26.65
N LEU A 131 -5.08 -9.08 27.75
CA LEU A 131 -4.43 -7.77 27.73
C LEU A 131 -3.04 -7.84 27.03
N GLU A 132 -2.28 -8.89 27.26
CA GLU A 132 -1.02 -9.14 26.53
C GLU A 132 -1.29 -9.43 25.05
N GLN A 133 -2.40 -10.13 24.72
CA GLN A 133 -2.82 -10.32 23.34
C GLN A 133 -3.13 -8.99 22.66
N LEU A 134 -3.80 -8.08 23.35
CA LEU A 134 -4.05 -6.71 22.86
C LEU A 134 -2.74 -5.97 22.57
N GLN A 135 -1.78 -6.00 23.51
CA GLN A 135 -0.46 -5.38 23.31
C GLN A 135 0.26 -5.95 22.10
N THR A 136 0.27 -7.28 21.98
CA THR A 136 0.88 -7.99 20.85
C THR A 136 0.22 -7.61 19.53
N PHE A 137 -1.12 -7.56 19.48
CA PHE A 137 -1.86 -7.15 18.30
C PHE A 137 -1.54 -5.71 17.87
N LEU A 138 -1.52 -4.77 18.81
CA LEU A 138 -1.19 -3.37 18.54
C LEU A 138 0.25 -3.22 18.05
N HIS A 139 1.19 -3.97 18.63
CA HIS A 139 2.59 -3.99 18.18
C HIS A 139 2.73 -4.55 16.76
N ILE A 140 2.08 -5.67 16.44
CA ILE A 140 2.08 -6.26 15.10
C ILE A 140 1.54 -5.27 14.07
N ALA A 141 0.42 -4.60 14.39
CA ALA A 141 -0.19 -3.62 13.50
C ALA A 141 0.77 -2.43 13.24
N ALA A 142 1.37 -1.87 14.29
CA ALA A 142 2.31 -0.76 14.17
C ALA A 142 3.56 -1.14 13.37
N ALA A 143 4.20 -2.25 13.70
CA ALA A 143 5.37 -2.74 12.98
C ALA A 143 5.06 -3.02 11.49
N SER A 144 3.85 -3.51 11.18
CA SER A 144 3.43 -3.73 9.80
C SER A 144 3.25 -2.42 9.03
N ILE A 145 2.79 -1.35 9.69
CA ILE A 145 2.68 -0.01 9.09
C ILE A 145 4.08 0.54 8.76
N TYR A 146 5.03 0.44 9.69
CA TYR A 146 6.35 1.06 9.52
C TYR A 146 7.21 0.35 8.48
N ASP A 147 7.07 -0.97 8.35
CA ASP A 147 7.80 -1.75 7.35
C ASP A 147 7.18 -1.70 5.94
N THR A 148 6.05 -1.03 5.78
CA THR A 148 5.32 -0.99 4.51
C THR A 148 5.18 0.46 4.02
N PRO A 149 6.12 0.97 3.20
CA PRO A 149 6.12 2.37 2.77
C PRO A 149 4.81 2.86 2.12
N ARG A 150 4.06 1.97 1.47
CA ARG A 150 2.77 2.29 0.83
C ARG A 150 1.70 2.73 1.82
N THR A 151 1.82 2.35 3.10
CA THR A 151 0.82 2.68 4.12
C THR A 151 0.76 4.16 4.48
N HIS A 152 1.75 4.97 4.09
CA HIS A 152 1.72 6.42 4.26
C HIS A 152 0.40 7.05 3.79
N VAL A 153 -0.15 6.59 2.66
CA VAL A 153 -1.39 7.13 2.10
C VAL A 153 -2.59 6.95 3.04
N LEU A 154 -2.57 5.95 3.92
CA LEU A 154 -3.65 5.67 4.88
C LEU A 154 -3.70 6.69 6.02
N PHE A 155 -2.55 7.25 6.40
CA PHE A 155 -2.39 8.12 7.57
C PHE A 155 -2.14 9.57 7.19
N ARG A 156 -1.66 9.81 5.97
CA ARG A 156 -1.56 11.12 5.37
C ARG A 156 -2.86 11.46 4.63
N ASN A 157 -3.15 12.71 4.40
CA ASN A 157 -4.35 13.17 3.66
C ASN A 157 -5.68 12.71 4.29
N LEU A 158 -5.76 12.66 5.61
CA LEU A 158 -6.95 12.22 6.36
C LEU A 158 -8.19 13.09 6.10
N GLY A 159 -8.01 14.33 5.65
CA GLY A 159 -9.10 15.25 5.31
C GLY A 159 -9.71 15.03 3.92
N VAL A 160 -9.14 14.15 3.10
CA VAL A 160 -9.68 13.85 1.77
C VAL A 160 -10.89 12.94 1.91
N PRO A 161 -12.08 13.31 1.39
CA PRO A 161 -13.26 12.46 1.43
C PRO A 161 -12.99 11.13 0.71
N ARG A 162 -13.23 10.03 1.40
CA ARG A 162 -13.12 8.67 0.90
C ARG A 162 -14.50 8.09 0.68
N SER A 163 -14.65 7.22 -0.31
CA SER A 163 -15.83 6.37 -0.44
C SER A 163 -15.68 5.13 0.44
N GLU A 164 -16.78 4.43 0.72
CA GLU A 164 -16.75 3.14 1.43
C GLU A 164 -15.89 2.15 0.63
N GLY A 165 -14.65 1.98 1.06
CA GLY A 165 -13.65 1.14 0.43
C GLY A 165 -13.02 0.15 1.41
N SER A 166 -11.92 -0.49 1.00
CA SER A 166 -11.19 -1.45 1.85
C SER A 166 -10.61 -0.79 3.09
N ALA A 167 -10.19 0.48 3.01
CA ALA A 167 -9.61 1.20 4.13
C ALA A 167 -10.62 1.48 5.25
N GLU A 168 -11.87 1.83 4.93
CA GLU A 168 -12.93 2.04 5.92
C GLU A 168 -13.32 0.72 6.57
N ARG A 169 -13.55 -0.33 5.78
CA ARG A 169 -13.85 -1.67 6.31
C ARG A 169 -12.71 -2.19 7.19
N TRP A 170 -11.46 -1.96 6.80
CA TRP A 170 -10.32 -2.31 7.63
C TRP A 170 -10.32 -1.55 8.97
N HIS A 171 -10.60 -0.24 8.94
CA HIS A 171 -10.66 0.58 10.15
C HIS A 171 -11.71 0.03 11.12
N ASP A 172 -12.91 -0.26 10.64
CA ASP A 172 -13.98 -0.81 11.47
C ASP A 172 -13.62 -2.19 12.01
N SER A 173 -13.07 -3.07 11.16
CA SER A 173 -12.60 -4.40 11.60
C SER A 173 -11.47 -4.31 12.63
N PHE A 174 -10.59 -3.31 12.54
CA PHE A 174 -9.52 -3.09 13.50
C PHE A 174 -10.07 -2.63 14.85
N VAL A 175 -11.03 -1.70 14.86
CA VAL A 175 -11.75 -1.28 16.08
C VAL A 175 -12.48 -2.47 16.72
N ASP A 176 -13.17 -3.29 15.93
CA ASP A 176 -13.87 -4.46 16.41
C ASP A 176 -12.94 -5.51 17.03
N ALA A 177 -11.78 -5.76 16.43
CA ALA A 177 -10.76 -6.67 16.97
C ALA A 177 -10.24 -6.19 18.33
N ILE A 178 -9.93 -4.90 18.45
CA ILE A 178 -9.52 -4.29 19.73
C ILE A 178 -10.66 -4.39 20.76
N ALA A 179 -11.90 -4.08 20.38
CA ALA A 179 -13.05 -4.17 21.27
C ALA A 179 -13.30 -5.60 21.77
N GLN A 180 -13.05 -6.60 20.94
CA GLN A 180 -13.16 -8.01 21.33
C GLN A 180 -12.09 -8.38 22.35
N LEU A 181 -10.82 -7.98 22.16
CA LEU A 181 -9.74 -8.24 23.10
C LEU A 181 -9.98 -7.53 24.43
N LEU A 182 -10.48 -6.28 24.41
CA LEU A 182 -10.85 -5.56 25.62
C LEU A 182 -12.03 -6.21 26.35
N ARG A 183 -13.01 -6.76 25.63
CA ARG A 183 -14.13 -7.51 26.23
C ARG A 183 -13.62 -8.75 26.96
N SER A 184 -12.75 -9.52 26.32
CA SER A 184 -12.10 -10.67 26.95
C SER A 184 -11.26 -10.27 28.17
N ALA A 185 -10.56 -9.13 28.13
CA ALA A 185 -9.80 -8.61 29.26
C ALA A 185 -10.70 -8.17 30.42
N SER A 186 -11.88 -7.61 30.14
CA SER A 186 -12.89 -7.28 31.16
C SER A 186 -13.46 -8.54 31.81
N GLU A 187 -13.81 -9.55 31.03
CA GLU A 187 -14.31 -10.84 31.51
C GLU A 187 -13.26 -11.57 32.36
N ALA A 188 -11.97 -11.46 31.99
CA ALA A 188 -10.85 -11.99 32.77
C ALA A 188 -10.48 -11.14 34.01
N GLY A 189 -11.18 -10.03 34.25
CA GLY A 189 -10.94 -9.14 35.38
C GLY A 189 -9.62 -8.37 35.29
N GLN A 190 -9.07 -8.20 34.12
CA GLN A 190 -7.81 -7.46 33.90
C GLN A 190 -8.01 -5.94 33.76
N ILE A 191 -9.20 -5.53 33.34
CA ILE A 191 -9.65 -4.14 33.28
C ILE A 191 -10.97 -3.99 34.04
N ARG A 192 -11.40 -2.77 34.28
CA ARG A 192 -12.66 -2.50 35.00
C ARG A 192 -13.86 -3.05 34.24
N SER A 193 -14.79 -3.66 34.95
CA SER A 193 -16.01 -4.28 34.37
C SER A 193 -17.01 -3.25 33.82
N ASP A 194 -16.92 -1.97 34.25
CA ASP A 194 -17.72 -0.85 33.77
C ASP A 194 -17.09 -0.09 32.59
N THR A 195 -16.00 -0.62 32.00
CA THR A 195 -15.34 -0.02 30.83
C THR A 195 -16.24 -0.12 29.59
N ASP A 196 -16.55 1.01 28.96
CA ASP A 196 -17.12 1.02 27.62
C ASP A 196 -16.05 0.56 26.62
N VAL A 197 -16.05 -0.74 26.31
CA VAL A 197 -15.04 -1.37 25.46
C VAL A 197 -15.00 -0.81 24.03
N LEU A 198 -16.15 -0.35 23.50
CA LEU A 198 -16.18 0.23 22.16
C LEU A 198 -15.57 1.64 22.14
N ALA A 199 -15.91 2.45 23.14
CA ALA A 199 -15.30 3.78 23.30
C ALA A 199 -13.79 3.65 23.54
N ALA A 200 -13.34 2.71 24.39
CA ALA A 200 -11.94 2.43 24.63
C ALA A 200 -11.21 1.97 23.35
N ALA A 201 -11.81 1.07 22.56
CA ALA A 201 -11.22 0.62 21.29
C ALA A 201 -11.03 1.78 20.30
N ARG A 202 -12.03 2.67 20.19
CA ARG A 202 -11.93 3.88 19.35
C ARG A 202 -10.84 4.84 19.85
N LEU A 203 -10.72 5.02 21.16
CA LEU A 203 -9.66 5.84 21.76
C LEU A 203 -8.27 5.27 21.46
N LEU A 204 -8.07 3.96 21.64
CA LEU A 204 -6.81 3.29 21.31
C LEU A 204 -6.46 3.43 19.84
N THR A 205 -7.44 3.21 18.95
CA THR A 205 -7.26 3.38 17.51
C THR A 205 -6.89 4.84 17.16
N GLY A 206 -7.51 5.81 17.81
CA GLY A 206 -7.18 7.24 17.65
C GLY A 206 -5.76 7.56 18.10
N ALA A 207 -5.35 7.04 19.26
CA ALA A 207 -3.99 7.20 19.78
C ALA A 207 -2.94 6.57 18.83
N MET A 208 -3.21 5.35 18.35
CA MET A 208 -2.37 4.66 17.35
C MET A 208 -2.22 5.51 16.08
N ARG A 209 -3.32 6.06 15.57
CA ARG A 209 -3.28 6.94 14.40
C ARG A 209 -2.40 8.16 14.63
N GLY A 210 -2.52 8.81 15.80
CA GLY A 210 -1.67 9.96 16.15
C GLY A 210 -0.18 9.60 16.18
N ILE A 211 0.17 8.45 16.77
CA ILE A 211 1.54 7.95 16.81
C ILE A 211 2.07 7.68 15.38
N HIS A 212 1.29 7.03 14.54
CA HIS A 212 1.68 6.74 13.15
C HIS A 212 1.86 8.02 12.32
N THR A 213 0.95 9.00 12.47
CA THR A 213 1.10 10.30 11.81
C THR A 213 2.42 10.97 12.21
N ALA A 214 2.76 10.97 13.49
CA ALA A 214 4.00 11.54 13.99
C ALA A 214 5.26 10.87 13.39
N VAL A 215 5.24 9.54 13.18
CA VAL A 215 6.35 8.83 12.50
C VAL A 215 6.50 9.32 11.07
N PHE A 216 5.41 9.51 10.35
CA PHE A 216 5.45 10.03 8.99
C PHE A 216 5.86 11.51 8.91
N GLU A 217 5.77 12.22 10.02
CA GLU A 217 6.29 13.59 10.21
C GLU A 217 7.75 13.62 10.70
N GLY A 218 8.39 12.46 10.88
CA GLY A 218 9.81 12.34 11.19
C GLY A 218 10.15 11.93 12.63
N VAL A 219 9.16 11.54 13.43
CA VAL A 219 9.42 10.92 14.74
C VAL A 219 10.02 9.54 14.53
N ASP A 220 11.00 9.18 15.36
CA ASP A 220 11.68 7.89 15.32
C ASP A 220 10.71 6.72 15.51
N ALA A 221 10.82 5.70 14.64
CA ALA A 221 9.93 4.55 14.64
C ALA A 221 10.08 3.66 15.89
N ASP A 222 11.28 3.53 16.43
CA ASP A 222 11.50 2.72 17.64
C ASP A 222 10.89 3.40 18.87
N LEU A 223 10.99 4.73 18.93
CA LEU A 223 10.28 5.52 19.95
C LEU A 223 8.77 5.34 19.82
N ALA A 224 8.24 5.39 18.59
CA ALA A 224 6.82 5.21 18.34
C ALA A 224 6.35 3.80 18.75
N LEU A 225 7.09 2.74 18.44
CA LEU A 225 6.78 1.39 18.88
C LEU A 225 6.76 1.28 20.42
N SER A 226 7.69 1.92 21.10
CA SER A 226 7.72 1.95 22.57
C SER A 226 6.48 2.64 23.19
N LEU A 227 5.92 3.61 22.49
CA LEU A 227 4.66 4.26 22.88
C LEU A 227 3.45 3.37 22.61
N VAL A 228 3.45 2.65 21.48
CA VAL A 228 2.38 1.68 21.14
C VAL A 228 2.27 0.59 22.21
N GLU A 229 3.38 0.08 22.72
CA GLU A 229 3.38 -0.90 23.81
C GLU A 229 2.69 -0.41 25.08
N ARG A 230 2.61 0.91 25.28
CA ARG A 230 2.00 1.56 26.45
C ARG A 230 0.60 2.10 26.20
N VAL A 231 0.12 2.12 24.97
CA VAL A 231 -1.19 2.69 24.60
C VAL A 231 -2.33 2.02 25.38
N HIS A 232 -2.22 0.72 25.70
CA HIS A 232 -3.18 0.00 26.52
C HIS A 232 -3.40 0.63 27.92
N LEU A 233 -2.42 1.39 28.44
CA LEU A 233 -2.52 2.10 29.71
C LEU A 233 -3.57 3.23 29.68
N LEU A 234 -4.06 3.62 28.52
CA LEU A 234 -5.21 4.52 28.38
C LEU A 234 -6.52 3.87 28.85
N VAL A 235 -6.53 2.54 28.97
CA VAL A 235 -7.68 1.80 29.53
C VAL A 235 -7.44 1.61 31.03
N PRO A 236 -8.37 2.06 31.91
CA PRO A 236 -8.18 1.95 33.35
C PRO A 236 -8.03 0.48 33.79
N PRO A 237 -6.99 0.16 34.57
CA PRO A 237 -6.86 -1.18 35.15
C PRO A 237 -7.98 -1.41 36.19
N ARG A 238 -8.13 -2.64 36.60
CA ARG A 238 -9.06 -3.02 37.66
C ARG A 238 -8.73 -2.35 39.00
#